data_926f64465d0cfd1ef0de5617caf6f739
#
_entry.id   926f64465d0cfd1ef0de5617caf6f739
#
_cell.length_a   1.000
_cell.length_b   1.000
_cell.length_c   1.000
_cell.angle_alpha   90.00
_cell.angle_beta   90.00
_cell.angle_gamma   90.00
#
_symmetry.space_group_name_H-M   'P 1'
#
loop_
_entity.id
_entity.type
_entity.pdbx_description
1 polymer ?
#
loop_
_entity_poly.entity_id
_entity_poly.type
_entity_poly.pdbx_seq_one_letter_code
_entity_poly.pdbx_strand_id
1 'polypeptide(L)'
;YSTAPLDTFRNLLEQQLALLGIPVTVMAVEELWQEEETLSERLAAENLQEDLEKDPVLLYGKLFSGSYEDLWDLKKLAAAKAALASFREAGSGVLILWGYGALCDTLRPLCDQKIYLDTTPMRAMLRLKRGEYRNIGTKKALAFKRMARRCYYVDFEVAAKLRFTLLHEKQLDSYVIANDALSMSLLPASLLEGIFARAMEYPLRCKPVYLEGVWGGYYIQRLRGLPREMKNCAWVFDMIPMEVSVVFELNGRKLEFPFYTLVQSQGPKLMGKRSVDAFGYYFPVRFNYDDTYHSNGNMSIQCHPGEKYVTENNGELGRQDESYYIVETGQGARTYLGFQKDADVEEFIAEARRSEKDGQPVDYQKYVYSIESKPGTQVMIPAGTIHASGQNQLILEIGSLTVGSYTYKMYDYVRKDLDGNPRPIHTYHGDQVLDRSRTADWVDQNLVNGGRRTLRKGKGRICGGRA
;
A
#
# COMPACT_ATOMS: atom_id res chain seq x y z
N TYR A 1 -9.95 -5.75 2.37
CA TYR A 1 -9.56 -5.72 0.94
C TYR A 1 -10.58 -6.44 0.07
N SER A 2 -10.72 -6.02 -1.18
CA SER A 2 -11.77 -6.46 -2.11
C SER A 2 -11.58 -7.86 -2.73
N THR A 3 -10.57 -8.62 -2.33
CA THR A 3 -10.29 -9.95 -2.89
C THR A 3 -10.63 -11.10 -1.94
N ALA A 4 -11.49 -10.87 -0.96
CA ALA A 4 -11.95 -11.93 -0.06
C ALA A 4 -12.72 -13.02 -0.82
N PRO A 5 -12.62 -14.30 -0.43
CA PRO A 5 -13.28 -15.42 -1.13
C PRO A 5 -14.77 -15.50 -0.77
N LEU A 6 -15.54 -14.51 -1.24
CA LEU A 6 -16.96 -14.35 -0.95
C LEU A 6 -17.79 -15.56 -1.40
N ASP A 7 -17.51 -16.07 -2.61
CA ASP A 7 -18.22 -17.25 -3.16
C ASP A 7 -18.09 -18.48 -2.26
N THR A 8 -16.88 -18.74 -1.78
CA THR A 8 -16.63 -19.90 -0.91
C THR A 8 -17.43 -19.78 0.39
N PHE A 9 -17.42 -18.60 1.01
CA PHE A 9 -18.16 -18.35 2.24
C PHE A 9 -19.67 -18.45 2.02
N ARG A 10 -20.21 -17.85 0.95
CA ARG A 10 -21.62 -17.95 0.58
C ARG A 10 -22.04 -19.41 0.39
N ASN A 11 -21.30 -20.19 -0.40
CA ASN A 11 -21.62 -21.59 -0.66
C ASN A 11 -21.64 -22.41 0.63
N LEU A 12 -20.71 -22.17 1.57
CA LEU A 12 -20.71 -22.82 2.86
C LEU A 12 -21.94 -22.44 3.68
N LEU A 13 -22.35 -21.19 3.66
CA LEU A 13 -23.54 -20.71 4.37
C LEU A 13 -24.81 -21.32 3.79
N GLU A 14 -24.95 -21.35 2.47
CA GLU A 14 -26.08 -21.99 1.77
C GLU A 14 -26.19 -23.50 2.15
N GLN A 15 -25.07 -24.21 2.14
CA GLN A 15 -25.03 -25.61 2.52
C GLN A 15 -25.49 -25.84 3.97
N GLN A 16 -25.03 -25.00 4.90
CA GLN A 16 -25.44 -25.13 6.31
C GLN A 16 -26.90 -24.81 6.52
N LEU A 17 -27.46 -23.80 5.86
CA LEU A 17 -28.88 -23.47 5.92
C LEU A 17 -29.74 -24.57 5.31
N ALA A 18 -29.31 -25.15 4.18
CA ALA A 18 -29.99 -26.28 3.57
C ALA A 18 -30.04 -27.52 4.48
N LEU A 19 -28.95 -27.83 5.20
CA LEU A 19 -28.90 -28.91 6.19
C LEU A 19 -29.89 -28.70 7.34
N LEU A 20 -30.20 -27.44 7.65
CA LEU A 20 -31.21 -27.07 8.66
C LEU A 20 -32.62 -27.00 8.10
N GLY A 21 -32.83 -27.33 6.81
CA GLY A 21 -34.14 -27.27 6.14
C GLY A 21 -34.64 -25.82 5.92
N ILE A 22 -33.77 -24.83 5.94
CA ILE A 22 -34.12 -23.42 5.77
C ILE A 22 -34.06 -23.06 4.29
N PRO A 23 -35.16 -22.57 3.66
CA PRO A 23 -35.13 -22.09 2.29
C PRO A 23 -34.18 -20.90 2.13
N VAL A 24 -33.36 -20.91 1.09
CA VAL A 24 -32.37 -19.84 0.82
C VAL A 24 -32.65 -19.21 -0.54
N THR A 25 -32.67 -17.88 -0.55
CA THR A 25 -32.63 -17.07 -1.76
C THR A 25 -31.31 -16.32 -1.80
N VAL A 26 -30.67 -16.19 -2.96
CA VAL A 26 -29.39 -15.52 -3.12
C VAL A 26 -29.54 -14.33 -4.04
N MET A 27 -29.00 -13.18 -3.63
CA MET A 27 -28.94 -11.96 -4.44
C MET A 27 -27.51 -11.45 -4.48
N ALA A 28 -26.95 -11.28 -5.67
CA ALA A 28 -25.63 -10.79 -5.89
C ALA A 28 -25.60 -9.27 -6.10
N VAL A 29 -24.81 -8.56 -5.33
CA VAL A 29 -24.58 -7.10 -5.53
C VAL A 29 -23.83 -6.85 -6.85
N GLU A 30 -23.16 -7.84 -7.40
CA GLU A 30 -22.52 -7.75 -8.71
C GLU A 30 -23.49 -7.35 -9.85
N GLU A 31 -24.76 -7.68 -9.71
CA GLU A 31 -25.82 -7.31 -10.67
C GLU A 31 -26.15 -5.81 -10.65
N LEU A 32 -25.73 -5.08 -9.62
CA LEU A 32 -25.98 -3.65 -9.47
C LEU A 32 -24.99 -2.76 -10.22
N TRP A 33 -23.83 -3.31 -10.63
CA TRP A 33 -22.80 -2.50 -11.29
C TRP A 33 -23.33 -1.84 -12.57
N GLN A 34 -22.82 -0.65 -12.84
CA GLN A 34 -22.91 -0.03 -14.16
C GLN A 34 -22.34 -0.99 -15.20
N GLU A 35 -22.75 -0.81 -16.47
CA GLU A 35 -22.19 -1.62 -17.54
C GLU A 35 -20.65 -1.46 -17.60
N GLU A 36 -19.95 -2.57 -17.85
CA GLU A 36 -18.48 -2.64 -17.76
C GLU A 36 -17.78 -1.58 -18.61
N GLU A 37 -18.31 -1.31 -19.82
CA GLU A 37 -17.76 -0.31 -20.72
C GLU A 37 -17.88 1.09 -20.13
N THR A 38 -19.07 1.48 -19.70
CA THR A 38 -19.34 2.79 -19.07
C THR A 38 -18.47 3.02 -17.83
N LEU A 39 -18.37 2.00 -16.98
CA LEU A 39 -17.56 2.08 -15.77
C LEU A 39 -16.06 2.18 -16.09
N SER A 40 -15.60 1.42 -17.07
CA SER A 40 -14.19 1.39 -17.49
C SER A 40 -13.79 2.72 -18.13
N GLU A 41 -14.62 3.28 -18.99
CA GLU A 41 -14.40 4.60 -19.62
C GLU A 41 -14.32 5.71 -18.56
N ARG A 42 -15.25 5.73 -17.63
CA ARG A 42 -15.24 6.72 -16.54
C ARG A 42 -13.99 6.62 -15.67
N LEU A 43 -13.65 5.42 -15.22
CA LEU A 43 -12.45 5.20 -14.40
C LEU A 43 -11.15 5.49 -15.17
N ALA A 44 -11.10 5.19 -16.47
CA ALA A 44 -9.97 5.55 -17.31
C ALA A 44 -9.80 7.07 -17.41
N ALA A 45 -10.90 7.82 -17.55
CA ALA A 45 -10.85 9.27 -17.64
C ALA A 45 -10.48 9.95 -16.30
N GLU A 46 -11.03 9.47 -15.18
CA GLU A 46 -10.94 10.12 -13.87
C GLU A 46 -9.75 9.64 -13.03
N ASN A 47 -9.44 8.33 -13.06
CA ASN A 47 -8.54 7.69 -12.10
C ASN A 47 -7.36 6.94 -12.72
N LEU A 48 -7.54 6.36 -13.90
CA LEU A 48 -6.60 5.40 -14.49
C LEU A 48 -6.18 5.82 -15.91
N GLN A 49 -5.92 7.11 -16.12
CA GLN A 49 -5.48 7.63 -17.42
C GLN A 49 -4.28 6.87 -17.94
N GLU A 50 -4.32 6.50 -19.22
CA GLU A 50 -3.25 5.77 -19.91
C GLU A 50 -2.47 6.76 -20.79
N ASP A 51 -1.39 7.29 -20.25
CA ASP A 51 -0.45 8.17 -20.93
C ASP A 51 0.95 7.54 -20.86
N LEU A 52 1.31 6.81 -21.90
CA LEU A 52 2.58 6.07 -21.96
C LEU A 52 3.81 6.99 -22.08
N GLU A 53 3.63 8.26 -22.43
CA GLU A 53 4.74 9.23 -22.43
C GLU A 53 5.06 9.68 -21.01
N LYS A 54 4.07 9.76 -20.13
CA LYS A 54 4.24 10.14 -18.74
C LYS A 54 4.54 8.94 -17.84
N ASP A 55 3.87 7.84 -18.09
CA ASP A 55 3.98 6.60 -17.30
C ASP A 55 4.11 5.38 -18.25
N PRO A 56 5.34 5.03 -18.66
CA PRO A 56 5.57 3.99 -19.65
C PRO A 56 5.04 2.60 -19.30
N VAL A 57 4.76 2.36 -18.03
CA VAL A 57 4.28 1.05 -17.53
C VAL A 57 2.90 1.11 -16.89
N LEU A 58 2.26 2.27 -16.94
CA LEU A 58 0.93 2.50 -16.35
C LEU A 58 0.88 2.09 -14.87
N LEU A 59 1.82 2.61 -14.09
CA LEU A 59 1.95 2.31 -12.66
C LEU A 59 1.08 3.23 -11.80
N TYR A 60 0.99 4.50 -12.19
CA TYR A 60 0.35 5.54 -11.39
C TYR A 60 -1.10 5.79 -11.79
N GLY A 61 -1.89 6.26 -10.84
CA GLY A 61 -3.30 6.63 -11.01
C GLY A 61 -3.70 7.71 -10.00
N LYS A 62 -4.97 8.06 -10.01
CA LYS A 62 -5.59 8.97 -9.05
C LYS A 62 -6.54 8.21 -8.15
N LEU A 63 -6.44 8.43 -6.84
CA LEU A 63 -7.28 7.76 -5.85
C LEU A 63 -8.76 8.05 -6.11
N PHE A 64 -9.57 7.02 -6.10
CA PHE A 64 -11.00 7.14 -6.25
C PHE A 64 -11.62 7.66 -4.96
N SER A 65 -12.29 8.80 -5.05
CA SER A 65 -12.87 9.47 -3.90
C SER A 65 -14.31 9.01 -3.56
N GLY A 66 -14.96 8.24 -4.43
CA GLY A 66 -16.32 7.73 -4.25
C GLY A 66 -16.44 6.51 -3.33
N SER A 67 -17.63 5.94 -3.31
CA SER A 67 -18.00 4.70 -2.62
C SER A 67 -18.39 3.60 -3.63
N TYR A 68 -18.78 2.42 -3.15
CA TYR A 68 -19.35 1.38 -4.01
C TYR A 68 -20.63 1.87 -4.72
N GLU A 69 -21.44 2.68 -4.05
CA GLU A 69 -22.73 3.18 -4.56
C GLU A 69 -22.56 4.06 -5.79
N ASP A 70 -21.44 4.80 -5.88
CA ASP A 70 -21.10 5.60 -7.06
C ASP A 70 -20.78 4.74 -8.31
N LEU A 71 -20.51 3.46 -8.11
CA LEU A 71 -20.21 2.49 -9.18
C LEU A 71 -21.46 1.70 -9.63
N TRP A 72 -22.61 1.90 -8.97
CA TRP A 72 -23.84 1.17 -9.25
C TRP A 72 -24.76 1.88 -10.26
N ASP A 73 -25.60 1.10 -10.94
CA ASP A 73 -26.71 1.57 -11.73
C ASP A 73 -27.91 1.82 -10.81
N LEU A 74 -28.45 3.03 -10.82
CA LEU A 74 -29.55 3.45 -9.94
C LEU A 74 -30.85 2.68 -10.22
N LYS A 75 -31.11 2.27 -11.47
CA LYS A 75 -32.32 1.48 -11.81
C LYS A 75 -32.20 0.06 -11.27
N LYS A 76 -31.03 -0.55 -11.44
CA LYS A 76 -30.73 -1.88 -10.88
C LYS A 76 -30.81 -1.86 -9.37
N LEU A 77 -30.28 -0.83 -8.72
CA LEU A 77 -30.40 -0.64 -7.28
C LEU A 77 -31.86 -0.53 -6.81
N ALA A 78 -32.69 0.27 -7.50
CA ALA A 78 -34.10 0.40 -7.16
C ALA A 78 -34.85 -0.93 -7.28
N ALA A 79 -34.58 -1.70 -8.33
CA ALA A 79 -35.17 -3.03 -8.52
C ALA A 79 -34.73 -4.02 -7.42
N ALA A 80 -33.46 -4.00 -7.03
CA ALA A 80 -32.95 -4.84 -5.94
C ALA A 80 -33.61 -4.50 -4.60
N LYS A 81 -33.77 -3.20 -4.28
CA LYS A 81 -34.48 -2.77 -3.06
C LYS A 81 -35.93 -3.23 -3.04
N ALA A 82 -36.63 -3.17 -4.16
CA ALA A 82 -38.00 -3.68 -4.26
C ALA A 82 -38.06 -5.20 -4.05
N ALA A 83 -37.13 -5.95 -4.64
CA ALA A 83 -37.04 -7.40 -4.45
C ALA A 83 -36.75 -7.78 -3.00
N LEU A 84 -35.84 -7.06 -2.31
CA LEU A 84 -35.58 -7.24 -0.88
C LEU A 84 -36.79 -6.97 -0.01
N ALA A 85 -37.55 -5.92 -0.30
CA ALA A 85 -38.80 -5.58 0.39
C ALA A 85 -39.84 -6.71 0.22
N SER A 86 -40.07 -7.14 -1.02
CA SER A 86 -41.01 -8.23 -1.33
C SER A 86 -40.63 -9.56 -0.66
N PHE A 87 -39.33 -9.89 -0.60
CA PHE A 87 -38.87 -11.08 0.12
C PHE A 87 -39.19 -10.96 1.63
N ARG A 88 -38.98 -9.80 2.22
CA ARG A 88 -39.27 -9.56 3.63
C ARG A 88 -40.76 -9.65 3.95
N GLU A 89 -41.62 -9.19 3.06
CA GLU A 89 -43.07 -9.32 3.19
C GLU A 89 -43.56 -10.78 3.06
N ALA A 90 -42.89 -11.56 2.24
CA ALA A 90 -43.19 -13.00 2.10
C ALA A 90 -42.89 -13.81 3.36
N GLY A 91 -42.01 -13.34 4.24
CA GLY A 91 -41.82 -13.84 5.60
C GLY A 91 -41.27 -15.24 5.76
N SER A 92 -40.64 -15.85 4.73
CA SER A 92 -40.14 -17.23 4.81
C SER A 92 -38.71 -17.35 4.27
N GLY A 93 -37.88 -18.11 5.02
CA GLY A 93 -36.51 -18.44 4.61
C GLY A 93 -35.47 -17.36 4.91
N VAL A 94 -34.31 -17.50 4.31
CA VAL A 94 -33.17 -16.59 4.42
C VAL A 94 -32.78 -16.03 3.05
N LEU A 95 -32.65 -14.72 2.91
CA LEU A 95 -32.06 -14.12 1.74
C LEU A 95 -30.61 -13.74 2.04
N ILE A 96 -29.69 -14.27 1.25
CA ILE A 96 -28.26 -13.93 1.31
C ILE A 96 -27.98 -12.85 0.27
N LEU A 97 -27.86 -11.59 0.74
CA LEU A 97 -27.32 -10.51 -0.07
C LEU A 97 -25.79 -10.53 0.02
N TRP A 98 -25.10 -10.79 -1.08
CA TRP A 98 -23.65 -10.98 -1.06
C TRP A 98 -22.96 -10.25 -2.19
N GLY A 99 -21.70 -9.94 -1.98
CA GLY A 99 -20.85 -9.24 -2.96
C GLY A 99 -20.17 -8.02 -2.38
N TYR A 100 -19.28 -7.42 -3.18
CA TYR A 100 -18.58 -6.19 -2.78
C TYR A 100 -19.55 -5.01 -2.75
N GLY A 101 -19.71 -4.43 -1.57
CA GLY A 101 -20.66 -3.32 -1.33
C GLY A 101 -22.00 -3.78 -0.73
N ALA A 102 -22.25 -5.05 -0.46
CA ALA A 102 -23.50 -5.52 0.13
C ALA A 102 -23.86 -4.83 1.47
N LEU A 103 -22.86 -4.32 2.20
CA LEU A 103 -23.04 -3.60 3.45
C LEU A 103 -22.90 -2.06 3.30
N CYS A 104 -23.04 -1.50 2.10
CA CYS A 104 -23.13 -0.06 1.90
C CYS A 104 -24.34 0.56 2.57
N ASP A 105 -24.30 1.86 2.80
CA ASP A 105 -25.30 2.60 3.56
C ASP A 105 -26.74 2.42 3.02
N THR A 106 -26.86 2.28 1.71
CA THR A 106 -28.15 2.09 1.04
C THR A 106 -28.76 0.69 1.25
N LEU A 107 -27.94 -0.36 1.40
CA LEU A 107 -28.41 -1.76 1.50
C LEU A 107 -28.31 -2.31 2.94
N ARG A 108 -27.31 -1.85 3.70
CA ARG A 108 -27.06 -2.32 5.08
C ARG A 108 -28.28 -2.26 6.01
N PRO A 109 -29.12 -1.20 6.02
CA PRO A 109 -30.31 -1.16 6.86
C PRO A 109 -31.36 -2.21 6.55
N LEU A 110 -31.27 -2.82 5.36
CA LEU A 110 -32.16 -3.89 4.92
C LEU A 110 -31.68 -5.28 5.36
N CYS A 111 -30.51 -5.40 5.99
CA CYS A 111 -29.92 -6.64 6.45
C CYS A 111 -30.10 -6.80 7.97
N ASP A 112 -30.63 -7.95 8.39
CA ASP A 112 -30.78 -8.30 9.80
C ASP A 112 -29.46 -8.81 10.41
N GLN A 113 -28.63 -9.46 9.60
CA GLN A 113 -27.27 -9.92 9.97
C GLN A 113 -26.24 -9.34 9.01
N LYS A 114 -25.18 -8.79 9.56
CA LYS A 114 -24.12 -8.08 8.84
C LYS A 114 -22.79 -8.77 9.06
N ILE A 115 -22.32 -9.48 8.05
CA ILE A 115 -21.09 -10.26 8.07
C ILE A 115 -20.08 -9.63 7.11
N TYR A 116 -18.93 -9.20 7.60
CA TYR A 116 -17.87 -8.62 6.78
C TYR A 116 -16.68 -9.57 6.64
N LEU A 117 -16.31 -9.89 5.42
CA LEU A 117 -15.15 -10.71 5.10
C LEU A 117 -13.96 -9.81 4.77
N ASP A 118 -12.82 -10.02 5.44
CA ASP A 118 -11.59 -9.30 5.16
C ASP A 118 -10.43 -10.25 4.87
N THR A 119 -9.46 -9.77 4.12
CA THR A 119 -8.24 -10.51 3.77
C THR A 119 -7.03 -9.59 3.82
N THR A 120 -5.85 -10.12 4.14
CA THR A 120 -4.62 -9.32 4.22
C THR A 120 -4.16 -8.86 2.83
N PRO A 121 -3.42 -7.73 2.74
CA PRO A 121 -2.89 -7.21 1.47
C PRO A 121 -2.10 -8.24 0.69
N MET A 122 -1.19 -8.96 1.34
CA MET A 122 -0.41 -10.02 0.71
C MET A 122 -1.30 -11.09 0.07
N ARG A 123 -2.35 -11.54 0.78
CA ARG A 123 -3.28 -12.55 0.26
C ARG A 123 -4.09 -12.01 -0.92
N ALA A 124 -4.50 -10.73 -0.83
CA ALA A 124 -5.16 -10.04 -1.91
C ALA A 124 -4.31 -10.03 -3.19
N MET A 125 -3.05 -9.61 -3.08
CA MET A 125 -2.12 -9.56 -4.21
C MET A 125 -1.77 -10.94 -4.78
N LEU A 126 -1.64 -11.97 -3.93
CA LEU A 126 -1.40 -13.34 -4.39
C LEU A 126 -2.60 -13.89 -5.19
N ARG A 127 -3.84 -13.65 -4.76
CA ARG A 127 -5.04 -14.03 -5.52
C ARG A 127 -5.11 -13.30 -6.86
N LEU A 128 -4.80 -12.02 -6.86
CA LEU A 128 -4.71 -11.23 -8.09
C LEU A 128 -3.72 -11.83 -9.08
N LYS A 129 -2.51 -12.16 -8.60
CA LYS A 129 -1.43 -12.73 -9.42
C LYS A 129 -1.79 -14.10 -9.99
N ARG A 130 -2.61 -14.88 -9.27
CA ARG A 130 -3.09 -16.19 -9.72
C ARG A 130 -4.32 -16.12 -10.64
N GLY A 131 -4.87 -14.93 -10.86
CA GLY A 131 -6.10 -14.77 -11.64
C GLY A 131 -7.36 -15.28 -10.91
N GLU A 132 -7.31 -15.46 -9.60
CA GLU A 132 -8.44 -15.87 -8.76
C GLU A 132 -9.40 -14.72 -8.44
N TYR A 133 -9.10 -13.53 -8.90
CA TYR A 133 -9.84 -12.30 -8.68
C TYR A 133 -9.90 -11.46 -9.94
N ARG A 134 -10.99 -10.74 -10.09
CA ARG A 134 -11.19 -9.70 -11.11
C ARG A 134 -11.62 -8.39 -10.44
N ASN A 135 -11.28 -7.26 -11.06
CA ASN A 135 -11.69 -5.96 -10.55
C ASN A 135 -13.22 -5.81 -10.49
N ILE A 136 -13.67 -4.97 -9.58
CA ILE A 136 -15.08 -4.67 -9.35
C ILE A 136 -15.74 -4.21 -10.66
N GLY A 137 -16.90 -4.77 -11.00
CA GLY A 137 -17.67 -4.45 -12.21
C GLY A 137 -17.07 -4.95 -13.53
N THR A 138 -16.03 -5.80 -13.50
CA THR A 138 -15.48 -6.43 -14.72
C THR A 138 -15.99 -7.86 -14.90
N LYS A 139 -16.21 -8.28 -16.15
CA LYS A 139 -16.65 -9.65 -16.49
C LYS A 139 -15.48 -10.63 -16.59
N LYS A 140 -14.27 -10.11 -16.91
CA LYS A 140 -13.06 -10.91 -17.09
C LYS A 140 -11.88 -10.35 -16.31
N ALA A 141 -10.98 -11.23 -15.89
CA ALA A 141 -9.70 -10.82 -15.35
C ALA A 141 -8.82 -10.21 -16.45
N LEU A 142 -8.16 -9.11 -16.12
CA LEU A 142 -7.18 -8.45 -16.97
C LEU A 142 -5.76 -8.93 -16.65
N ALA A 143 -4.75 -8.42 -17.37
CA ALA A 143 -3.36 -8.65 -17.03
C ALA A 143 -3.06 -8.14 -15.59
N PHE A 144 -2.23 -8.89 -14.84
CA PHE A 144 -1.95 -8.62 -13.43
C PHE A 144 -1.61 -7.16 -13.12
N LYS A 145 -0.73 -6.53 -13.91
CA LYS A 145 -0.32 -5.12 -13.70
C LYS A 145 -1.52 -4.16 -13.78
N ARG A 146 -2.41 -4.35 -14.75
CA ARG A 146 -3.62 -3.52 -14.91
C ARG A 146 -4.61 -3.75 -13.76
N MET A 147 -4.82 -5.00 -13.37
CA MET A 147 -5.67 -5.32 -12.22
C MET A 147 -5.10 -4.74 -10.92
N ALA A 148 -3.81 -4.89 -10.69
CA ALA A 148 -3.15 -4.37 -9.51
C ALA A 148 -3.27 -2.83 -9.43
N ARG A 149 -2.97 -2.12 -10.53
CA ARG A 149 -3.14 -0.67 -10.60
C ARG A 149 -4.56 -0.25 -10.21
N ARG A 150 -5.58 -0.88 -10.80
CA ARG A 150 -6.98 -0.59 -10.48
C ARG A 150 -7.32 -0.93 -9.03
N CYS A 151 -6.80 -2.02 -8.48
CA CYS A 151 -7.00 -2.35 -7.07
C CYS A 151 -6.48 -1.25 -6.16
N TYR A 152 -5.25 -0.76 -6.36
CA TYR A 152 -4.66 0.26 -5.49
C TYR A 152 -5.39 1.61 -5.57
N TYR A 153 -5.84 2.02 -6.76
CA TYR A 153 -6.43 3.35 -6.92
C TYR A 153 -7.95 3.38 -6.83
N VAL A 154 -8.63 2.24 -6.94
CA VAL A 154 -10.10 2.18 -6.94
C VAL A 154 -10.63 1.13 -5.96
N ASP A 155 -10.39 -0.16 -6.22
CA ASP A 155 -11.09 -1.25 -5.54
C ASP A 155 -10.77 -1.30 -4.03
N PHE A 156 -9.51 -1.07 -3.66
CA PHE A 156 -9.09 -1.05 -2.25
C PHE A 156 -9.55 0.21 -1.53
N GLU A 157 -9.67 1.34 -2.23
CA GLU A 157 -10.17 2.59 -1.65
C GLU A 157 -11.65 2.48 -1.27
N VAL A 158 -12.50 1.98 -2.17
CA VAL A 158 -13.92 1.78 -1.83
C VAL A 158 -14.11 0.74 -0.73
N ALA A 159 -13.29 -0.33 -0.73
CA ALA A 159 -13.31 -1.34 0.34
C ALA A 159 -12.84 -0.76 1.68
N ALA A 160 -11.83 0.10 1.68
CA ALA A 160 -11.33 0.76 2.89
C ALA A 160 -12.36 1.70 3.50
N LYS A 161 -13.09 2.46 2.67
CA LYS A 161 -14.18 3.34 3.13
C LYS A 161 -15.32 2.54 3.77
N LEU A 162 -15.80 1.50 3.10
CA LEU A 162 -16.84 0.65 3.66
C LEU A 162 -16.39 0.03 4.99
N ARG A 163 -15.20 -0.56 5.05
CA ARG A 163 -14.65 -1.14 6.27
C ARG A 163 -14.57 -0.10 7.39
N PHE A 164 -14.10 1.11 7.08
CA PHE A 164 -14.04 2.21 8.06
C PHE A 164 -15.43 2.50 8.63
N THR A 165 -16.44 2.70 7.80
CA THR A 165 -17.83 2.95 8.23
C THR A 165 -18.33 1.84 9.15
N LEU A 166 -18.16 0.58 8.73
CA LEU A 166 -18.65 -0.57 9.47
C LEU A 166 -18.00 -0.71 10.87
N LEU A 167 -16.70 -0.46 10.96
CA LEU A 167 -15.95 -0.54 12.22
C LEU A 167 -16.21 0.66 13.13
N HIS A 168 -16.21 1.87 12.55
CA HIS A 168 -16.36 3.10 13.31
C HIS A 168 -17.76 3.27 13.87
N GLU A 169 -18.79 2.97 13.08
CA GLU A 169 -20.21 3.05 13.45
C GLU A 169 -20.70 1.78 14.19
N LYS A 170 -19.83 0.79 14.39
CA LYS A 170 -20.17 -0.49 15.03
C LYS A 170 -21.34 -1.21 14.36
N GLN A 171 -21.35 -1.22 13.04
CA GLN A 171 -22.43 -1.75 12.21
C GLN A 171 -22.24 -3.23 11.82
N LEU A 172 -21.35 -3.96 12.49
CA LEU A 172 -21.09 -5.38 12.22
C LEU A 172 -21.66 -6.26 13.34
N ASP A 173 -22.24 -7.41 12.92
CA ASP A 173 -22.53 -8.51 13.82
C ASP A 173 -21.36 -9.50 13.86
N SER A 174 -20.75 -9.75 12.71
CA SER A 174 -19.63 -10.69 12.60
C SER A 174 -18.56 -10.22 11.62
N TYR A 175 -17.32 -10.54 11.93
CA TYR A 175 -16.15 -10.33 11.09
C TYR A 175 -15.52 -11.68 10.73
N VAL A 176 -15.20 -11.90 9.46
CA VAL A 176 -14.56 -13.12 8.97
C VAL A 176 -13.15 -12.84 8.49
N ILE A 177 -12.19 -13.51 9.10
CA ILE A 177 -10.82 -13.57 8.60
C ILE A 177 -10.80 -14.55 7.43
N ALA A 178 -10.70 -14.03 6.21
CA ALA A 178 -10.81 -14.81 4.98
C ALA A 178 -9.46 -14.84 4.20
N ASN A 179 -8.36 -15.00 4.92
CA ASN A 179 -7.02 -15.09 4.34
C ASN A 179 -6.82 -16.34 3.48
N ASP A 180 -7.47 -17.42 3.86
CA ASP A 180 -7.47 -18.69 3.15
C ASP A 180 -8.92 -19.16 2.97
N ALA A 181 -9.27 -19.52 1.74
CA ALA A 181 -10.63 -19.99 1.41
C ALA A 181 -11.03 -21.29 2.12
N LEU A 182 -10.05 -22.13 2.46
CA LEU A 182 -10.26 -23.41 3.15
C LEU A 182 -10.18 -23.29 4.67
N SER A 183 -9.73 -22.14 5.21
CA SER A 183 -9.55 -21.92 6.64
C SER A 183 -9.95 -20.50 7.03
N MET A 184 -11.26 -20.27 7.09
CA MET A 184 -11.81 -18.99 7.54
C MET A 184 -12.10 -19.03 9.04
N SER A 185 -12.02 -17.86 9.69
CA SER A 185 -12.38 -17.71 11.10
C SER A 185 -13.46 -16.63 11.24
N LEU A 186 -14.63 -17.00 11.73
CA LEU A 186 -15.71 -16.07 12.03
C LEU A 186 -15.61 -15.64 13.49
N LEU A 187 -15.62 -14.34 13.72
CA LEU A 187 -15.55 -13.68 15.02
C LEU A 187 -16.79 -12.80 15.21
N PRO A 188 -17.49 -12.88 16.36
CA PRO A 188 -18.42 -11.83 16.73
C PRO A 188 -17.72 -10.47 16.74
N ALA A 189 -18.41 -9.41 16.32
CA ALA A 189 -17.82 -8.06 16.28
C ALA A 189 -17.30 -7.59 17.65
N SER A 190 -17.99 -7.94 18.73
CA SER A 190 -17.55 -7.65 20.11
C SER A 190 -16.21 -8.29 20.46
N LEU A 191 -15.95 -9.51 19.97
CA LEU A 191 -14.68 -10.19 20.18
C LEU A 191 -13.55 -9.49 19.39
N LEU A 192 -13.80 -9.08 18.15
CA LEU A 192 -12.85 -8.29 17.34
C LEU A 192 -12.48 -6.98 18.06
N GLU A 193 -13.49 -6.25 18.55
CA GLU A 193 -13.27 -5.02 19.34
C GLU A 193 -12.42 -5.28 20.59
N GLY A 194 -12.71 -6.36 21.32
CA GLY A 194 -11.97 -6.77 22.50
C GLY A 194 -10.50 -7.10 22.20
N ILE A 195 -10.23 -7.84 21.14
CA ILE A 195 -8.85 -8.17 20.68
C ILE A 195 -8.09 -6.87 20.36
N PHE A 196 -8.68 -5.98 19.59
CA PHE A 196 -8.02 -4.73 19.21
C PHE A 196 -7.84 -3.75 20.36
N ALA A 197 -8.82 -3.64 21.25
CA ALA A 197 -8.70 -2.81 22.46
C ALA A 197 -7.55 -3.30 23.36
N ARG A 198 -7.44 -4.63 23.54
CA ARG A 198 -6.37 -5.25 24.32
C ARG A 198 -5.00 -5.07 23.67
N ALA A 199 -4.93 -5.13 22.34
CA ALA A 199 -3.70 -4.90 21.59
C ALA A 199 -3.09 -3.51 21.84
N MET A 200 -3.92 -2.49 22.11
CA MET A 200 -3.46 -1.13 22.40
C MET A 200 -2.76 -0.96 23.76
N GLU A 201 -2.79 -1.96 24.61
CA GLU A 201 -2.10 -1.96 25.91
C GLU A 201 -0.64 -2.43 25.79
N TYR A 202 -0.23 -2.94 24.64
CA TYR A 202 1.09 -3.54 24.39
C TYR A 202 1.77 -2.92 23.18
N PRO A 203 3.12 -2.97 23.11
CA PRO A 203 3.83 -2.62 21.89
C PRO A 203 3.38 -3.50 20.72
N LEU A 204 3.00 -2.86 19.62
CA LEU A 204 2.61 -3.54 18.39
C LEU A 204 3.82 -3.77 17.49
N ARG A 205 3.84 -4.93 16.85
CA ARG A 205 4.73 -5.24 15.75
C ARG A 205 3.93 -5.81 14.59
N CYS A 206 4.11 -5.24 13.39
CA CYS A 206 3.53 -5.82 12.19
C CYS A 206 4.27 -7.09 11.78
N LYS A 207 3.58 -7.97 11.08
CA LYS A 207 4.19 -9.10 10.39
C LYS A 207 4.93 -8.56 9.18
N PRO A 208 6.26 -8.72 9.11
CA PRO A 208 7.05 -8.16 8.03
C PRO A 208 6.80 -8.88 6.70
N VAL A 209 6.95 -8.12 5.60
CA VAL A 209 6.95 -8.64 4.23
C VAL A 209 8.35 -8.54 3.68
N TYR A 210 8.89 -9.64 3.16
CA TYR A 210 10.22 -9.73 2.59
C TYR A 210 10.12 -9.79 1.07
N LEU A 211 10.86 -8.94 0.37
CA LEU A 211 10.82 -8.84 -1.09
C LEU A 211 12.22 -8.93 -1.69
N GLU A 212 12.31 -9.68 -2.78
CA GLU A 212 13.50 -9.74 -3.64
C GLU A 212 13.56 -8.50 -4.54
N GLY A 213 14.77 -8.13 -4.95
CA GLY A 213 14.99 -7.02 -5.89
C GLY A 213 16.31 -7.17 -6.62
N VAL A 214 16.45 -6.50 -7.78
CA VAL A 214 17.64 -6.60 -8.63
C VAL A 214 18.90 -6.05 -7.98
N TRP A 215 18.77 -5.22 -6.96
CA TRP A 215 19.85 -4.65 -6.17
C TRP A 215 19.89 -5.22 -4.75
N GLY A 216 19.07 -6.24 -4.47
CA GLY A 216 18.93 -6.79 -3.13
C GLY A 216 20.21 -7.39 -2.57
N GLY A 217 20.41 -7.17 -1.28
CA GLY A 217 21.51 -7.67 -0.49
C GLY A 217 21.22 -8.98 0.24
N TYR A 218 22.13 -9.35 1.13
CA TYR A 218 22.08 -10.62 1.83
C TYR A 218 22.18 -10.49 3.35
N TYR A 219 22.27 -9.27 3.88
CA TYR A 219 22.41 -9.06 5.32
C TYR A 219 21.17 -9.54 6.08
N ILE A 220 20.01 -9.03 5.70
CA ILE A 220 18.73 -9.40 6.32
C ILE A 220 18.41 -10.88 6.08
N GLN A 221 18.67 -11.40 4.88
CA GLN A 221 18.43 -12.79 4.57
C GLN A 221 19.18 -13.71 5.55
N ARG A 222 20.44 -13.40 5.84
CA ARG A 222 21.27 -14.15 6.79
C ARG A 222 20.83 -13.92 8.23
N LEU A 223 20.62 -12.66 8.62
CA LEU A 223 20.25 -12.26 9.98
C LEU A 223 18.93 -12.91 10.45
N ARG A 224 17.96 -13.00 9.55
CA ARG A 224 16.62 -13.52 9.87
C ARG A 224 16.40 -14.97 9.44
N GLY A 225 17.40 -15.63 8.88
CA GLY A 225 17.30 -17.01 8.43
C GLY A 225 16.21 -17.23 7.39
N LEU A 226 16.10 -16.31 6.42
CA LEU A 226 15.08 -16.40 5.37
C LEU A 226 15.34 -17.61 4.46
N PRO A 227 14.30 -18.09 3.73
CA PRO A 227 14.44 -19.24 2.83
C PRO A 227 15.60 -19.07 1.85
N ARG A 228 16.35 -20.15 1.63
CA ARG A 228 17.52 -20.14 0.72
C ARG A 228 17.11 -20.00 -0.75
N GLU A 229 15.87 -20.30 -1.05
CA GLU A 229 15.26 -20.16 -2.37
C GLU A 229 15.07 -18.69 -2.77
N MET A 230 15.02 -17.80 -1.80
CA MET A 230 15.05 -16.36 -2.08
C MET A 230 16.39 -15.97 -2.68
N LYS A 231 16.37 -15.31 -3.82
CA LYS A 231 17.58 -14.82 -4.52
C LYS A 231 18.37 -13.84 -3.66
N ASN A 232 17.67 -13.00 -2.91
CA ASN A 232 18.20 -11.99 -1.99
C ASN A 232 17.04 -11.42 -1.14
N CYS A 233 17.33 -10.41 -0.30
CA CYS A 233 16.31 -9.63 0.36
C CYS A 233 16.57 -8.15 0.09
N ALA A 234 15.85 -7.54 -0.85
CA ALA A 234 15.99 -6.11 -1.17
C ALA A 234 15.26 -5.24 -0.14
N TRP A 235 14.01 -5.62 0.19
CA TRP A 235 13.17 -4.86 1.12
C TRP A 235 12.63 -5.74 2.24
N VAL A 236 12.56 -5.14 3.42
CA VAL A 236 11.75 -5.65 4.53
C VAL A 236 10.73 -4.60 4.88
N PHE A 237 9.49 -4.82 4.50
CA PHE A 237 8.39 -3.95 4.91
C PHE A 237 7.99 -4.32 6.35
N ASP A 238 8.59 -3.65 7.32
CA ASP A 238 8.23 -3.82 8.74
C ASP A 238 6.99 -2.98 9.08
N MET A 239 6.81 -1.83 8.42
CA MET A 239 5.66 -0.94 8.57
C MET A 239 5.41 -0.16 7.27
N ILE A 240 4.94 -0.83 6.25
CA ILE A 240 4.27 -0.20 5.10
C ILE A 240 2.78 -0.45 5.30
N PRO A 241 2.02 0.54 5.77
CA PRO A 241 0.66 0.32 6.29
C PRO A 241 -0.29 -0.38 5.34
N MET A 242 -0.13 -0.15 4.03
CA MET A 242 -0.93 -0.78 2.98
C MET A 242 -0.55 -2.24 2.69
N GLU A 243 0.62 -2.71 3.15
CA GLU A 243 1.19 -4.01 2.78
C GLU A 243 1.25 -5.00 3.94
N VAL A 244 1.29 -4.48 5.17
CA VAL A 244 1.53 -5.31 6.35
C VAL A 244 0.25 -5.75 7.05
N SER A 245 0.39 -6.78 7.87
CA SER A 245 -0.67 -7.32 8.73
C SER A 245 -0.23 -7.35 10.19
N VAL A 246 -1.18 -7.57 11.08
CA VAL A 246 -0.94 -7.86 12.51
C VAL A 246 -1.44 -9.26 12.84
N VAL A 247 -0.70 -9.95 13.69
CA VAL A 247 -1.03 -11.31 14.12
C VAL A 247 -1.24 -11.34 15.62
N PHE A 248 -2.40 -11.80 16.04
CA PHE A 248 -2.71 -12.05 17.45
C PHE A 248 -2.90 -13.55 17.67
N GLU A 249 -2.59 -14.01 18.84
CA GLU A 249 -2.86 -15.38 19.24
C GLU A 249 -4.00 -15.43 20.25
N LEU A 250 -5.01 -16.21 19.94
CA LEU A 250 -6.16 -16.45 20.82
C LEU A 250 -6.38 -17.96 20.97
N ASN A 251 -6.23 -18.49 22.17
CA ASN A 251 -6.41 -19.92 22.46
C ASN A 251 -5.61 -20.84 21.52
N GLY A 252 -4.34 -20.49 21.26
CA GLY A 252 -3.45 -21.25 20.37
C GLY A 252 -3.71 -21.08 18.88
N ARG A 253 -4.70 -20.27 18.48
CA ARG A 253 -4.98 -19.93 17.10
C ARG A 253 -4.39 -18.59 16.73
N LYS A 254 -3.67 -18.50 15.62
CA LYS A 254 -3.16 -17.25 15.05
C LYS A 254 -4.24 -16.61 14.19
N LEU A 255 -4.60 -15.39 14.56
CA LEU A 255 -5.56 -14.53 13.87
C LEU A 255 -4.79 -13.40 13.19
N GLU A 256 -4.82 -13.34 11.88
CA GLU A 256 -4.06 -12.37 11.08
C GLU A 256 -5.01 -11.38 10.41
N PHE A 257 -4.84 -10.10 10.72
CA PHE A 257 -5.67 -9.00 10.23
C PHE A 257 -4.84 -8.02 9.39
N PRO A 258 -5.43 -7.35 8.39
CA PRO A 258 -4.79 -6.18 7.77
C PRO A 258 -4.45 -5.14 8.85
N PHE A 259 -3.28 -4.51 8.76
CA PHE A 259 -2.93 -3.46 9.72
C PHE A 259 -3.95 -2.30 9.69
N TYR A 260 -4.46 -1.95 8.50
CA TYR A 260 -5.48 -0.90 8.38
C TYR A 260 -6.81 -1.23 9.06
N THR A 261 -7.18 -2.48 9.22
CA THR A 261 -8.37 -2.86 10.00
C THR A 261 -8.19 -2.44 11.47
N LEU A 262 -6.98 -2.64 12.02
CA LEU A 262 -6.64 -2.18 13.36
C LEU A 262 -6.60 -0.63 13.44
N VAL A 263 -5.96 0.04 12.47
CA VAL A 263 -5.89 1.51 12.40
C VAL A 263 -7.29 2.11 12.37
N GLN A 264 -8.16 1.60 11.53
CA GLN A 264 -9.53 2.09 11.37
C GLN A 264 -10.39 1.85 12.62
N SER A 265 -10.12 0.78 13.37
CA SER A 265 -10.81 0.50 14.63
C SER A 265 -10.26 1.29 15.83
N GLN A 266 -8.94 1.47 15.92
CA GLN A 266 -8.26 1.99 17.12
C GLN A 266 -7.40 3.24 16.85
N GLY A 267 -7.60 3.93 15.74
CA GLY A 267 -6.78 5.05 15.28
C GLY A 267 -6.40 6.07 16.37
N PRO A 268 -7.35 6.64 17.13
CA PRO A 268 -7.03 7.62 18.17
C PRO A 268 -6.10 7.10 19.27
N LYS A 269 -6.20 5.81 19.63
CA LYS A 269 -5.31 5.18 20.63
C LYS A 269 -3.97 4.83 20.03
N LEU A 270 -3.93 4.41 18.77
CA LEU A 270 -2.73 3.97 18.07
C LEU A 270 -1.85 5.15 17.61
N MET A 271 -2.46 6.17 17.01
CA MET A 271 -1.75 7.28 16.38
C MET A 271 -1.80 8.59 17.17
N GLY A 272 -2.72 8.68 18.13
CA GLY A 272 -3.05 9.91 18.80
C GLY A 272 -4.02 10.82 18.03
N LYS A 273 -4.75 11.66 18.77
CA LYS A 273 -5.80 12.54 18.21
C LYS A 273 -5.26 13.47 17.11
N ARG A 274 -4.08 14.07 17.30
CA ARG A 274 -3.49 14.99 16.32
C ARG A 274 -3.26 14.34 14.96
N SER A 275 -2.81 13.10 14.95
CA SER A 275 -2.59 12.37 13.69
C SER A 275 -3.91 12.03 13.00
N VAL A 276 -4.94 11.66 13.78
CA VAL A 276 -6.27 11.41 13.24
C VAL A 276 -6.89 12.69 12.68
N ASP A 277 -6.74 13.82 13.37
CA ASP A 277 -7.26 15.12 12.90
C ASP A 277 -6.56 15.58 11.61
N ALA A 278 -5.28 15.26 11.43
CA ALA A 278 -4.49 15.66 10.27
C ALA A 278 -4.59 14.70 9.08
N PHE A 279 -4.65 13.41 9.32
CA PHE A 279 -4.54 12.36 8.28
C PHE A 279 -5.77 11.43 8.22
N GLY A 280 -6.84 11.75 8.97
CA GLY A 280 -7.95 10.81 9.14
C GLY A 280 -7.46 9.50 9.77
N TYR A 281 -7.96 8.37 9.26
CA TYR A 281 -7.53 7.05 9.70
C TYR A 281 -6.46 6.44 8.78
N TYR A 282 -5.64 7.28 8.14
CA TYR A 282 -4.42 6.85 7.46
C TYR A 282 -3.23 6.95 8.41
N PHE A 283 -2.48 5.87 8.54
CA PHE A 283 -1.31 5.84 9.42
C PHE A 283 -0.17 6.66 8.78
N PRO A 284 0.33 7.75 9.44
CA PRO A 284 1.09 8.79 8.75
C PRO A 284 2.57 8.47 8.50
N VAL A 285 3.04 7.33 8.94
CA VAL A 285 4.46 6.93 8.87
C VAL A 285 4.58 5.55 8.23
N ARG A 286 5.61 5.37 7.41
CA ARG A 286 6.05 4.07 6.93
C ARG A 286 7.53 3.89 7.23
N PHE A 287 7.96 2.67 7.42
CA PHE A 287 9.38 2.33 7.46
C PHE A 287 9.64 0.91 6.95
N ASN A 288 10.79 0.78 6.33
CA ASN A 288 11.30 -0.48 5.79
C ASN A 288 12.83 -0.51 5.94
N TYR A 289 13.39 -1.71 5.87
CA TYR A 289 14.81 -1.85 5.64
C TYR A 289 15.05 -2.05 4.15
N ASP A 290 16.07 -1.36 3.62
CA ASP A 290 16.60 -1.57 2.29
C ASP A 290 17.98 -2.16 2.42
N ASP A 291 18.14 -3.35 1.87
CA ASP A 291 19.37 -4.13 1.98
C ASP A 291 20.07 -4.20 0.62
N THR A 292 21.17 -3.47 0.50
CA THR A 292 22.10 -3.56 -0.63
C THR A 292 23.44 -4.17 -0.20
N TYR A 293 23.52 -4.74 1.00
CA TYR A 293 24.75 -5.24 1.58
C TYR A 293 25.23 -6.50 0.84
N HIS A 294 26.45 -6.45 0.36
CA HIS A 294 27.03 -7.46 -0.55
C HIS A 294 26.29 -7.60 -1.90
N SER A 295 25.50 -6.61 -2.31
CA SER A 295 24.93 -6.56 -3.64
C SER A 295 25.93 -5.96 -4.64
N ASN A 296 25.64 -6.19 -5.93
CA ASN A 296 26.47 -5.67 -7.03
C ASN A 296 25.88 -4.38 -7.63
N GLY A 297 24.92 -3.74 -6.98
CA GLY A 297 24.27 -2.57 -7.56
C GLY A 297 23.63 -1.63 -6.56
N ASN A 298 23.56 -0.38 -6.96
CA ASN A 298 22.85 0.66 -6.23
C ASN A 298 21.33 0.52 -6.44
N MET A 299 20.54 1.12 -5.57
CA MET A 299 19.13 1.43 -5.87
C MET A 299 19.05 2.41 -7.04
N SER A 300 17.88 2.51 -7.67
CA SER A 300 17.64 3.50 -8.74
C SER A 300 17.90 4.92 -8.25
N ILE A 301 18.44 5.77 -9.11
CA ILE A 301 18.48 7.21 -8.91
C ILE A 301 17.07 7.74 -9.09
N GLN A 302 16.48 8.31 -8.04
CA GLN A 302 15.05 8.58 -7.96
C GLN A 302 14.73 9.85 -7.18
N CYS A 303 13.49 10.30 -7.26
CA CYS A 303 12.93 11.37 -6.44
C CYS A 303 11.45 11.11 -6.14
N HIS A 304 10.91 11.85 -5.19
CA HIS A 304 9.52 11.76 -4.76
C HIS A 304 8.79 13.09 -4.90
N PRO A 305 7.46 13.09 -5.13
CA PRO A 305 6.70 14.30 -5.35
C PRO A 305 6.45 15.10 -4.07
N GLY A 306 6.40 16.42 -4.24
CA GLY A 306 5.87 17.34 -3.23
C GLY A 306 4.35 17.32 -3.15
N GLU A 307 3.80 17.93 -2.09
CA GLU A 307 2.38 17.91 -1.76
C GLU A 307 1.47 18.37 -2.91
N LYS A 308 1.77 19.54 -3.50
CA LYS A 308 0.97 20.09 -4.61
C LYS A 308 0.85 19.09 -5.75
N TYR A 309 1.98 18.54 -6.18
CA TYR A 309 2.01 17.63 -7.33
C TYR A 309 1.18 16.38 -7.07
N VAL A 310 1.39 15.72 -5.94
CA VAL A 310 0.74 14.43 -5.65
C VAL A 310 -0.75 14.59 -5.32
N THR A 311 -1.15 15.71 -4.73
CA THR A 311 -2.55 16.03 -4.47
C THR A 311 -3.32 16.28 -5.78
N GLU A 312 -2.76 17.08 -6.67
CA GLU A 312 -3.40 17.43 -7.95
C GLU A 312 -3.48 16.21 -8.90
N ASN A 313 -2.40 15.47 -9.03
CA ASN A 313 -2.29 14.37 -10.00
C ASN A 313 -2.84 13.02 -9.48
N ASN A 314 -2.69 12.76 -8.18
CA ASN A 314 -2.95 11.45 -7.62
C ASN A 314 -4.05 11.44 -6.54
N GLY A 315 -4.54 12.60 -6.10
CA GLY A 315 -5.55 12.70 -5.04
C GLY A 315 -5.04 12.30 -3.67
N GLU A 316 -3.72 12.35 -3.45
CA GLU A 316 -3.09 11.97 -2.20
C GLU A 316 -3.23 13.00 -1.09
N LEU A 317 -3.08 12.56 0.15
CA LEU A 317 -3.23 13.38 1.35
C LEU A 317 -2.03 14.29 1.63
N GLY A 318 -0.85 13.98 1.09
CA GLY A 318 0.36 14.73 1.35
C GLY A 318 1.57 14.24 0.56
N ARG A 319 2.70 14.91 0.78
CA ARG A 319 3.97 14.65 0.09
C ARG A 319 4.64 13.37 0.59
N GLN A 320 5.57 12.84 -0.20
CA GLN A 320 6.41 11.72 0.17
C GLN A 320 7.81 12.22 0.55
N ASP A 321 7.99 12.52 1.85
CA ASP A 321 9.33 12.76 2.44
C ASP A 321 9.90 11.42 2.91
N GLU A 322 11.22 11.30 2.87
CA GLU A 322 11.96 10.15 3.38
C GLU A 322 13.13 10.56 4.28
N SER A 323 13.67 9.60 4.99
CA SER A 323 14.95 9.69 5.67
C SER A 323 15.59 8.32 5.73
N TYR A 324 16.92 8.26 5.61
CA TYR A 324 17.69 7.06 5.79
C TYR A 324 18.46 7.13 7.11
N TYR A 325 18.32 6.08 7.91
CA TYR A 325 19.26 5.80 8.99
C TYR A 325 20.15 4.65 8.55
N ILE A 326 21.46 4.90 8.43
CA ILE A 326 22.42 3.90 7.98
C ILE A 326 22.70 2.95 9.13
N VAL A 327 22.29 1.70 8.98
CA VAL A 327 22.38 0.66 10.02
C VAL A 327 23.73 -0.02 9.98
N GLU A 328 24.16 -0.44 8.77
CA GLU A 328 25.40 -1.16 8.55
C GLU A 328 25.99 -0.82 7.18
N THR A 329 27.31 -0.86 7.06
CA THR A 329 28.02 -0.57 5.80
C THR A 329 29.16 -1.54 5.56
N GLY A 330 29.35 -1.91 4.31
CA GLY A 330 30.57 -2.54 3.82
C GLY A 330 31.51 -1.55 3.12
N GLN A 331 32.55 -2.07 2.52
CA GLN A 331 33.56 -1.25 1.84
C GLN A 331 32.94 -0.44 0.68
N GLY A 332 33.25 0.85 0.62
CA GLY A 332 32.84 1.74 -0.46
C GLY A 332 31.35 2.13 -0.47
N ALA A 333 30.64 1.87 0.63
CA ALA A 333 29.23 2.25 0.75
C ALA A 333 29.05 3.77 0.64
N ARG A 334 28.10 4.19 -0.19
CA ARG A 334 27.75 5.61 -0.41
C ARG A 334 26.26 5.79 -0.49
N THR A 335 25.82 6.96 -0.08
CA THR A 335 24.44 7.44 -0.31
C THR A 335 24.47 8.59 -1.31
N TYR A 336 23.73 8.44 -2.39
CA TYR A 336 23.56 9.49 -3.40
C TYR A 336 22.48 10.45 -2.94
N LEU A 337 22.74 11.77 -3.02
CA LEU A 337 21.85 12.76 -2.40
C LEU A 337 22.09 14.17 -2.99
N GLY A 338 21.10 14.68 -3.73
CA GLY A 338 21.20 15.97 -4.41
C GLY A 338 22.12 15.96 -5.62
N PHE A 339 22.35 17.13 -6.20
CA PHE A 339 23.19 17.31 -7.37
C PHE A 339 24.62 17.72 -6.99
N GLN A 340 25.58 17.42 -7.84
CA GLN A 340 26.92 18.00 -7.74
C GLN A 340 26.84 19.52 -7.77
N LYS A 341 27.82 20.20 -7.16
CA LYS A 341 27.82 21.66 -7.05
C LYS A 341 27.66 22.38 -8.39
N ASP A 342 28.36 21.89 -9.39
CA ASP A 342 28.44 22.50 -10.73
C ASP A 342 27.72 21.63 -11.79
N ALA A 343 26.78 20.78 -11.37
CA ALA A 343 26.05 19.92 -12.30
C ALA A 343 25.11 20.73 -13.18
N ASP A 344 25.16 20.46 -14.48
CA ASP A 344 24.11 20.87 -15.39
C ASP A 344 22.93 19.91 -15.25
N VAL A 345 21.92 20.34 -14.48
CA VAL A 345 20.74 19.51 -14.19
C VAL A 345 19.87 19.29 -15.42
N GLU A 346 19.82 20.26 -16.34
CA GLU A 346 19.06 20.10 -17.60
C GLU A 346 19.75 19.10 -18.52
N GLU A 347 21.08 19.07 -18.56
CA GLU A 347 21.84 18.03 -19.28
C GLU A 347 21.55 16.66 -18.68
N PHE A 348 21.53 16.54 -17.34
CA PHE A 348 21.16 15.27 -16.67
C PHE A 348 19.76 14.79 -17.05
N ILE A 349 18.77 15.68 -17.04
CA ILE A 349 17.39 15.35 -17.41
C ILE A 349 17.32 14.89 -18.87
N ALA A 350 18.03 15.58 -19.77
CA ALA A 350 18.10 15.21 -21.17
C ALA A 350 18.74 13.82 -21.36
N GLU A 351 19.82 13.52 -20.64
CA GLU A 351 20.44 12.18 -20.66
C GLU A 351 19.55 11.09 -20.05
N ALA A 352 18.85 11.40 -18.96
CA ALA A 352 17.89 10.48 -18.35
C ALA A 352 16.75 10.14 -19.33
N ARG A 353 16.19 11.12 -20.03
CA ARG A 353 15.18 10.91 -21.08
C ARG A 353 15.70 10.09 -22.25
N ARG A 354 16.94 10.31 -22.67
CA ARG A 354 17.58 9.49 -23.70
C ARG A 354 17.78 8.05 -23.20
N SER A 355 18.19 7.87 -21.95
CA SER A 355 18.30 6.55 -21.33
C SER A 355 16.96 5.83 -21.27
N GLU A 356 15.88 6.53 -20.92
CA GLU A 356 14.52 5.97 -20.89
C GLU A 356 14.08 5.49 -22.28
N LYS A 357 14.35 6.29 -23.30
CA LYS A 357 13.92 6.02 -24.69
C LYS A 357 14.78 4.97 -25.38
N ASP A 358 16.09 5.11 -25.30
CA ASP A 358 17.04 4.39 -26.14
C ASP A 358 17.90 3.37 -25.38
N GLY A 359 17.72 3.27 -24.03
CA GLY A 359 18.50 2.36 -23.20
C GLY A 359 19.99 2.71 -23.13
N GLN A 360 20.36 4.00 -23.28
CA GLN A 360 21.75 4.43 -23.19
C GLN A 360 22.15 4.63 -21.73
N PRO A 361 23.37 4.23 -21.33
CA PRO A 361 23.86 4.48 -19.98
C PRO A 361 24.08 5.99 -19.76
N VAL A 362 23.85 6.43 -18.51
CA VAL A 362 24.09 7.79 -18.03
C VAL A 362 25.28 7.77 -17.08
N ASP A 363 26.22 8.71 -17.25
CA ASP A 363 27.25 8.97 -16.24
C ASP A 363 26.65 9.77 -15.08
N TYR A 364 25.83 9.09 -14.29
CA TYR A 364 25.11 9.72 -13.20
C TYR A 364 26.01 10.34 -12.13
N GLN A 365 27.27 9.89 -11.99
CA GLN A 365 28.24 10.42 -11.04
C GLN A 365 28.72 11.82 -11.41
N LYS A 366 28.64 12.19 -12.68
CA LYS A 366 28.88 13.56 -13.12
C LYS A 366 27.87 14.53 -12.51
N TYR A 367 26.64 14.08 -12.28
CA TYR A 367 25.50 14.96 -11.91
C TYR A 367 25.05 14.80 -10.48
N VAL A 368 25.04 13.57 -9.95
CA VAL A 368 24.45 13.25 -8.65
C VAL A 368 25.53 13.18 -7.58
N TYR A 369 25.38 14.03 -6.57
CA TYR A 369 26.29 14.10 -5.43
C TYR A 369 26.15 12.84 -4.56
N SER A 370 27.21 12.46 -3.88
CA SER A 370 27.18 11.32 -2.95
C SER A 370 28.08 11.55 -1.76
N ILE A 371 27.61 11.09 -0.61
CA ILE A 371 28.35 11.08 0.65
C ILE A 371 28.85 9.66 0.97
N GLU A 372 29.93 9.56 1.71
CA GLU A 372 30.36 8.29 2.31
C GLU A 372 29.34 7.86 3.38
N SER A 373 28.85 6.64 3.29
CA SER A 373 27.92 6.09 4.27
C SER A 373 28.65 5.52 5.47
N LYS A 374 28.19 5.90 6.67
CA LYS A 374 28.74 5.36 7.93
C LYS A 374 27.59 4.93 8.85
N PRO A 375 27.70 3.78 9.55
CA PRO A 375 26.69 3.36 10.52
C PRO A 375 26.39 4.49 11.53
N GLY A 376 25.11 4.70 11.81
CA GLY A 376 24.65 5.78 12.69
C GLY A 376 24.45 7.15 12.01
N THR A 377 24.79 7.28 10.72
CA THR A 377 24.46 8.48 9.95
C THR A 377 22.97 8.52 9.66
N GLN A 378 22.33 9.66 9.87
CA GLN A 378 20.97 9.94 9.44
C GLN A 378 21.01 10.96 8.31
N VAL A 379 20.22 10.70 7.29
CA VAL A 379 20.09 11.55 6.10
C VAL A 379 18.62 11.88 5.92
N MET A 380 18.30 13.18 5.80
CA MET A 380 16.93 13.62 5.46
C MET A 380 16.81 13.72 3.94
N ILE A 381 15.66 13.31 3.44
CA ILE A 381 15.35 13.27 1.99
C ILE A 381 13.97 13.91 1.77
N PRO A 382 13.87 15.24 1.85
CA PRO A 382 12.62 15.91 1.55
C PRO A 382 12.18 15.66 0.10
N ALA A 383 10.88 15.62 -0.13
CA ALA A 383 10.31 15.49 -1.48
C ALA A 383 10.98 16.42 -2.48
N GLY A 384 11.24 15.96 -3.70
CA GLY A 384 11.98 16.66 -4.74
C GLY A 384 13.50 16.46 -4.70
N THR A 385 14.07 15.83 -3.67
CA THR A 385 15.51 15.54 -3.62
C THR A 385 15.83 14.33 -4.49
N ILE A 386 16.75 14.47 -5.44
CA ILE A 386 17.31 13.32 -6.15
C ILE A 386 18.17 12.51 -5.19
N HIS A 387 17.98 11.17 -5.15
CA HIS A 387 18.69 10.32 -4.21
C HIS A 387 18.73 8.86 -4.62
N ALA A 388 19.60 8.09 -3.96
CA ALA A 388 19.60 6.62 -3.96
C ALA A 388 20.42 6.06 -2.79
N SER A 389 20.05 4.90 -2.28
CA SER A 389 20.96 4.07 -1.50
C SER A 389 21.95 3.39 -2.45
N GLY A 390 23.23 3.59 -2.22
CA GLY A 390 24.29 2.91 -2.95
C GLY A 390 24.43 1.45 -2.52
N GLN A 391 25.26 0.72 -3.21
CA GLN A 391 25.57 -0.67 -2.88
C GLN A 391 26.25 -0.79 -1.51
N ASN A 392 26.20 -2.00 -0.96
CA ASN A 392 26.99 -2.41 0.19
C ASN A 392 26.62 -1.74 1.52
N GLN A 393 25.33 -1.48 1.72
CA GLN A 393 24.79 -0.95 2.98
C GLN A 393 23.43 -1.52 3.33
N LEU A 394 23.10 -1.46 4.61
CA LEU A 394 21.76 -1.67 5.14
C LEU A 394 21.26 -0.34 5.70
N ILE A 395 20.12 0.10 5.24
CA ILE A 395 19.46 1.30 5.75
C ILE A 395 18.10 0.99 6.36
N LEU A 396 17.72 1.77 7.37
CA LEU A 396 16.34 1.90 7.80
C LEU A 396 15.79 3.16 7.14
N GLU A 397 14.88 2.97 6.20
CA GLU A 397 14.13 4.03 5.56
C GLU A 397 12.89 4.36 6.38
N ILE A 398 12.68 5.63 6.67
CA ILE A 398 11.50 6.14 7.34
C ILE A 398 10.90 7.21 6.44
N GLY A 399 9.62 7.09 6.12
CA GLY A 399 8.96 8.03 5.22
C GLY A 399 7.60 8.47 5.73
N SER A 400 7.11 9.56 5.16
CA SER A 400 5.72 9.96 5.29
C SER A 400 4.83 9.08 4.41
N LEU A 401 3.57 8.91 4.82
CA LEU A 401 2.65 8.07 4.09
C LEU A 401 2.06 8.79 2.90
N THR A 402 2.08 8.09 1.77
CA THR A 402 1.12 8.19 0.68
C THR A 402 0.45 6.83 0.50
N VAL A 403 -0.77 6.77 -0.02
CA VAL A 403 -1.45 5.50 -0.33
C VAL A 403 -0.69 4.79 -1.45
N GLY A 404 -0.36 5.51 -2.52
CA GLY A 404 0.56 5.05 -3.55
C GLY A 404 2.02 5.20 -3.14
N SER A 405 2.92 4.55 -3.86
CA SER A 405 4.36 4.75 -3.75
C SER A 405 4.86 5.46 -5.01
N TYR A 406 5.13 6.75 -4.88
CA TYR A 406 5.51 7.61 -6.01
C TYR A 406 7.02 7.75 -6.10
N THR A 407 7.66 6.69 -6.54
CA THR A 407 9.10 6.63 -6.77
C THR A 407 9.38 6.91 -8.25
N TYR A 408 9.70 8.17 -8.57
CA TYR A 408 10.01 8.59 -9.93
C TYR A 408 11.50 8.36 -10.21
N LYS A 409 11.79 7.27 -10.91
CA LYS A 409 13.15 6.90 -11.27
C LYS A 409 13.63 7.75 -12.42
N MET A 410 14.77 8.41 -12.21
CA MET A 410 15.47 9.16 -13.25
C MET A 410 16.47 8.29 -14.00
N TYR A 411 17.07 7.31 -13.30
CA TYR A 411 18.00 6.36 -13.89
C TYR A 411 18.02 5.05 -13.13
N ASP A 412 18.04 3.92 -13.82
CA ASP A 412 18.10 2.59 -13.21
C ASP A 412 19.15 1.68 -13.88
N TYR A 413 20.28 2.25 -14.29
CA TYR A 413 21.50 1.56 -14.80
C TYR A 413 21.24 0.68 -16.02
N VAL A 414 20.20 0.95 -16.80
CA VAL A 414 19.76 0.12 -17.93
C VAL A 414 19.56 -1.35 -17.53
N ARG A 415 19.17 -1.59 -16.30
CA ARG A 415 18.95 -2.94 -15.74
C ARG A 415 17.63 -3.54 -16.20
N LYS A 416 17.60 -4.87 -16.19
CA LYS A 416 16.36 -5.64 -16.27
C LYS A 416 15.84 -5.98 -14.86
N ASP A 417 14.54 -6.24 -14.76
CA ASP A 417 13.95 -6.81 -13.53
C ASP A 417 14.33 -8.28 -13.35
N LEU A 418 13.86 -8.92 -12.27
CA LEU A 418 14.16 -10.32 -11.98
C LEU A 418 13.56 -11.30 -13.01
N ASP A 419 12.60 -10.86 -13.81
CA ASP A 419 11.95 -11.62 -14.87
C ASP A 419 12.55 -11.32 -16.26
N GLY A 420 13.57 -10.46 -16.32
CA GLY A 420 14.30 -10.11 -17.56
C GLY A 420 13.71 -8.98 -18.37
N ASN A 421 12.67 -8.29 -17.88
CA ASN A 421 12.08 -7.13 -18.55
C ASN A 421 12.86 -5.85 -18.23
N PRO A 422 12.91 -4.85 -19.14
CA PRO A 422 13.44 -3.53 -18.84
C PRO A 422 12.75 -2.92 -17.62
N ARG A 423 13.53 -2.31 -16.73
CA ARG A 423 12.97 -1.60 -15.58
C ARG A 423 12.46 -0.24 -16.03
N PRO A 424 11.27 0.16 -15.56
CA PRO A 424 10.70 1.45 -15.94
C PRO A 424 11.49 2.61 -15.35
N ILE A 425 11.60 3.68 -16.11
CA ILE A 425 12.06 5.00 -15.70
C ILE A 425 10.87 5.95 -15.85
N HIS A 426 10.84 7.06 -15.13
CA HIS A 426 9.71 7.97 -15.07
C HIS A 426 10.19 9.42 -15.16
N THR A 427 10.96 9.73 -16.22
CA THR A 427 11.63 11.02 -16.38
C THR A 427 10.65 12.18 -16.49
N TYR A 428 9.47 11.97 -17.07
CA TYR A 428 8.43 12.99 -17.12
C TYR A 428 8.03 13.46 -15.72
N HIS A 429 7.64 12.53 -14.85
CA HIS A 429 7.23 12.85 -13.49
C HIS A 429 8.40 13.38 -12.66
N GLY A 430 9.57 12.75 -12.79
CA GLY A 430 10.77 13.16 -12.05
C GLY A 430 11.16 14.60 -12.37
N ASP A 431 11.18 14.99 -13.64
CA ASP A 431 11.47 16.36 -14.06
C ASP A 431 10.51 17.39 -13.45
N GLN A 432 9.23 17.06 -13.31
CA GLN A 432 8.22 17.95 -12.72
C GLN A 432 8.40 18.18 -11.22
N VAL A 433 9.06 17.25 -10.51
CA VAL A 433 9.14 17.28 -9.04
C VAL A 433 10.54 17.51 -8.49
N LEU A 434 11.59 17.40 -9.32
CA LEU A 434 12.97 17.62 -8.90
C LEU A 434 13.21 19.08 -8.45
N ASP A 435 13.78 19.21 -7.26
CA ASP A 435 14.28 20.50 -6.74
C ASP A 435 15.74 20.67 -7.18
N ARG A 436 15.93 21.45 -8.22
CA ARG A 436 17.24 21.71 -8.87
C ARG A 436 18.21 22.46 -7.99
N SER A 437 17.74 23.11 -6.93
CA SER A 437 18.57 23.90 -6.02
C SER A 437 19.32 23.05 -4.98
N ARG A 438 18.98 21.78 -4.86
CA ARG A 438 19.57 20.88 -3.85
C ARG A 438 20.91 20.33 -4.30
N THR A 439 21.89 21.21 -4.34
CA THR A 439 23.29 20.88 -4.67
C THR A 439 24.08 20.40 -3.45
N ALA A 440 25.29 19.91 -3.67
CA ALA A 440 26.18 19.35 -2.65
C ALA A 440 26.32 20.25 -1.42
N ASP A 441 26.57 21.56 -1.62
CA ASP A 441 26.75 22.52 -0.51
C ASP A 441 25.46 22.62 0.34
N TRP A 442 24.31 22.62 -0.32
CA TRP A 442 23.01 22.66 0.37
C TRP A 442 22.71 21.34 1.12
N VAL A 443 23.05 20.21 0.51
CA VAL A 443 22.89 18.87 1.09
C VAL A 443 23.70 18.73 2.37
N ASP A 444 24.99 19.09 2.32
CA ASP A 444 25.90 18.98 3.48
C ASP A 444 25.45 19.85 4.65
N GLN A 445 24.90 21.02 4.36
CA GLN A 445 24.44 21.97 5.38
C GLN A 445 23.08 21.56 5.98
N ASN A 446 22.19 20.93 5.22
CA ASN A 446 20.79 20.78 5.61
C ASN A 446 20.34 19.32 5.81
N LEU A 447 20.92 18.35 5.11
CA LEU A 447 20.36 16.99 5.05
C LEU A 447 21.18 15.94 5.79
N VAL A 448 22.51 16.10 5.85
CA VAL A 448 23.41 15.11 6.46
C VAL A 448 23.59 15.41 7.94
N ASN A 449 23.23 14.48 8.80
CA ASN A 449 23.27 14.65 10.27
C ASN A 449 22.64 15.99 10.74
N GLY A 450 21.73 16.52 9.95
CA GLY A 450 21.12 17.84 10.09
C GLY A 450 20.45 18.05 11.43
N GLY A 451 21.25 18.59 12.35
CA GLY A 451 20.78 18.98 13.66
C GLY A 451 20.84 17.86 14.69
N ARG A 452 22.04 17.39 15.06
CA ARG A 452 22.29 17.17 16.47
C ARG A 452 22.06 18.50 17.18
N ARG A 453 20.83 18.99 17.24
CA ARG A 453 20.42 19.83 18.34
C ARG A 453 20.66 18.97 19.55
N THR A 454 21.75 19.25 20.25
CA THR A 454 21.96 18.75 21.60
C THR A 454 20.66 19.07 22.30
N LEU A 455 19.79 18.08 22.47
CA LEU A 455 18.62 18.23 23.31
C LEU A 455 19.23 18.63 24.63
N ARG A 456 19.15 19.93 24.97
CA ARG A 456 19.51 20.39 26.29
C ARG A 456 18.89 19.40 27.24
N LYS A 457 19.67 18.85 28.17
CA LYS A 457 19.25 17.94 29.22
C LYS A 457 18.05 18.52 29.97
N GLY A 458 16.90 18.53 29.34
CA GLY A 458 15.62 18.61 30.01
C GLY A 458 15.40 17.24 30.64
N LYS A 459 15.07 17.19 31.90
CA LYS A 459 14.77 16.00 32.68
C LYS A 459 13.52 15.29 32.08
N GLY A 460 13.66 14.69 30.91
CA GLY A 460 12.67 13.83 30.27
C GLY A 460 13.28 12.44 30.14
N ARG A 461 12.67 11.43 30.78
CA ARG A 461 13.03 10.04 30.60
C ARG A 461 12.83 9.66 29.15
N ILE A 462 13.91 9.45 28.42
CA ILE A 462 13.89 8.68 27.17
C ILE A 462 13.67 7.24 27.62
N CYS A 463 12.53 6.66 27.25
CA CYS A 463 12.33 5.22 27.33
C CYS A 463 13.30 4.55 26.34
N GLY A 464 14.50 4.24 26.79
CA GLY A 464 15.42 3.37 26.08
C GLY A 464 14.88 1.96 26.18
N GLY A 465 14.19 1.50 25.13
CA GLY A 465 13.93 0.08 24.97
C GLY A 465 15.27 -0.63 24.76
N ARG A 466 15.65 -1.49 25.71
CA ARG A 466 16.68 -2.49 25.47
C ARG A 466 16.14 -3.52 24.48
N ALA A 467 17.00 -3.97 23.58
CA ALA A 467 16.80 -5.02 22.59
C ALA A 467 16.16 -6.29 23.16
#